data_a8fe301294c2dfba9686da67bffc139f
#
_entry.id   a8fe301294c2dfba9686da67bffc139f
#
_cell.length_a   1.000
_cell.length_b   1.000
_cell.length_c   1.000
_cell.angle_alpha   90.00
_cell.angle_beta   90.00
_cell.angle_gamma   90.00
#
_symmetry.space_group_name_H-M   'P 1'
#
loop_
_entity.id
_entity.type
_entity.pdbx_description
1 polymer ?
#
loop_
_entity_poly.entity_id
_entity_poly.type
_entity_poly.pdbx_seq_one_letter_code
_entity_poly.pdbx_strand_id
1 'polypeptide(L)'
;MRRAGDRKHRMIFHKTGIPGVFAIELEFNRDARGFFARSWCENEFRSHGLTPRIAQCNISFNERRGTLRGVHYQSPPWQEAKVVRCTKGSLYDVALDLRPDSPTYRQWFALTLSAANRRALYIPEGCAHGFLTLEDQTEVSYEMSEFYHPEAGRGVRWNDPAFGIVWPAEVKIISDRDRSYPDFVSL
;
A
#
# COMPACT_ATOMS: atom_id res chain seq x y z
N MET A 1 -30.23 0.63 -13.04
CA MET A 1 -29.84 0.32 -14.43
C MET A 1 -28.41 0.81 -14.65
N ARG A 2 -27.41 -0.07 -14.77
CA ARG A 2 -26.01 0.30 -15.05
C ARG A 2 -25.90 0.62 -16.55
N ARG A 3 -25.40 1.80 -16.92
CA ARG A 3 -25.23 2.22 -18.32
C ARG A 3 -24.21 1.31 -19.01
N ALA A 4 -24.49 0.90 -20.25
CA ALA A 4 -23.67 -0.04 -21.05
C ALA A 4 -22.21 0.44 -21.29
N GLY A 5 -21.93 1.75 -21.13
CA GLY A 5 -20.59 2.34 -21.26
C GLY A 5 -19.63 2.08 -20.09
N ASP A 6 -20.14 1.64 -18.93
CA ASP A 6 -19.34 1.49 -17.72
C ASP A 6 -18.58 0.13 -17.64
N ARG A 7 -18.79 -0.74 -18.62
CA ARG A 7 -18.16 -2.07 -18.67
C ARG A 7 -16.75 -2.11 -19.29
N LYS A 8 -16.28 -1.04 -19.89
CA LYS A 8 -15.03 -1.06 -20.70
C LYS A 8 -13.77 -0.60 -19.96
N HIS A 9 -13.88 -0.16 -18.72
CA HIS A 9 -12.72 0.37 -17.96
C HIS A 9 -12.89 0.01 -16.50
N ARG A 10 -12.48 -1.20 -16.10
CA ARG A 10 -12.60 -1.67 -14.72
C ARG A 10 -11.24 -1.83 -14.08
N MET A 11 -11.24 -1.69 -12.77
CA MET A 11 -10.17 -2.24 -11.94
C MET A 11 -10.56 -3.67 -11.53
N ILE A 12 -9.56 -4.54 -11.44
CA ILE A 12 -9.73 -5.93 -10.99
C ILE A 12 -9.19 -6.00 -9.56
N PHE A 13 -10.08 -6.32 -8.61
CA PHE A 13 -9.74 -6.39 -7.20
C PHE A 13 -9.52 -7.86 -6.80
N HIS A 14 -8.29 -8.19 -6.47
CA HIS A 14 -7.92 -9.52 -5.97
C HIS A 14 -7.84 -9.48 -4.45
N LYS A 15 -8.66 -10.31 -3.80
CA LYS A 15 -8.55 -10.51 -2.34
C LYS A 15 -7.20 -11.13 -2.00
N THR A 16 -6.63 -10.68 -0.90
CA THR A 16 -5.39 -11.27 -0.33
C THR A 16 -5.74 -12.19 0.84
N GLY A 17 -4.71 -12.73 1.51
CA GLY A 17 -4.91 -13.47 2.75
C GLY A 17 -5.33 -12.61 3.94
N ILE A 18 -5.21 -11.27 3.84
CA ILE A 18 -5.58 -10.33 4.92
C ILE A 18 -6.92 -9.67 4.57
N PRO A 19 -7.93 -9.77 5.44
CA PRO A 19 -9.23 -9.15 5.21
C PRO A 19 -9.12 -7.65 4.96
N GLY A 20 -9.73 -7.18 3.85
CA GLY A 20 -9.72 -5.77 3.45
C GLY A 20 -8.47 -5.31 2.69
N VAL A 21 -7.40 -6.08 2.64
CA VAL A 21 -6.24 -5.81 1.77
C VAL A 21 -6.52 -6.37 0.39
N PHE A 22 -6.35 -5.54 -0.65
CA PHE A 22 -6.58 -5.93 -2.04
C PHE A 22 -5.40 -5.58 -2.94
N ALA A 23 -4.99 -6.54 -3.75
CA ALA A 23 -4.18 -6.24 -4.93
C ALA A 23 -5.10 -5.77 -6.05
N ILE A 24 -4.76 -4.63 -6.67
CA ILE A 24 -5.59 -4.02 -7.72
C ILE A 24 -4.83 -4.06 -9.03
N GLU A 25 -5.43 -4.63 -10.05
CA GLU A 25 -4.95 -4.61 -11.43
C GLU A 25 -5.81 -3.70 -12.29
N LEU A 26 -5.21 -3.15 -13.34
CA LEU A 26 -5.88 -2.28 -14.28
C LEU A 26 -6.28 -3.04 -15.54
N GLU A 27 -7.53 -2.89 -15.97
CA GLU A 27 -7.97 -3.36 -17.29
C GLU A 27 -7.56 -2.33 -18.36
N PHE A 28 -6.65 -2.73 -19.25
CA PHE A 28 -6.10 -1.86 -20.28
C PHE A 28 -6.96 -1.82 -21.54
N ASN A 29 -7.43 -0.65 -21.93
CA ASN A 29 -7.97 -0.41 -23.26
C ASN A 29 -6.85 0.06 -24.19
N ARG A 30 -6.38 -0.84 -25.07
CA ARG A 30 -5.22 -0.62 -25.93
C ARG A 30 -5.64 -0.16 -27.31
N ASP A 31 -4.88 0.81 -27.88
CA ASP A 31 -4.95 1.23 -29.28
C ASP A 31 -3.54 1.59 -29.80
N ALA A 32 -3.44 2.16 -31.00
CA ALA A 32 -2.16 2.53 -31.61
C ALA A 32 -1.37 3.59 -30.84
N ARG A 33 -2.00 4.31 -29.92
CA ARG A 33 -1.37 5.34 -29.06
C ARG A 33 -0.82 4.76 -27.74
N GLY A 34 -1.16 3.52 -27.40
CA GLY A 34 -0.81 2.89 -26.14
C GLY A 34 -2.02 2.28 -25.42
N PHE A 35 -2.34 2.76 -24.22
CA PHE A 35 -3.53 2.30 -23.50
C PHE A 35 -4.16 3.42 -22.66
N PHE A 36 -5.44 3.24 -22.40
CA PHE A 36 -6.17 3.94 -21.36
C PHE A 36 -6.63 2.94 -20.30
N ALA A 37 -6.55 3.30 -19.02
CA ALA A 37 -7.05 2.47 -17.92
C ALA A 37 -7.59 3.37 -16.80
N ARG A 38 -8.60 2.85 -16.10
CA ARG A 38 -9.10 3.48 -14.88
C ARG A 38 -8.22 3.09 -13.72
N SER A 39 -7.64 4.06 -13.02
CA SER A 39 -6.75 3.80 -11.88
C SER A 39 -7.46 3.96 -10.53
N TRP A 40 -8.57 4.73 -10.49
CA TRP A 40 -9.40 4.92 -9.31
C TRP A 40 -10.86 5.16 -9.71
N CYS A 41 -11.80 4.67 -8.91
CA CYS A 41 -13.23 4.92 -9.09
C CYS A 41 -13.98 4.70 -7.78
N GLU A 42 -14.61 5.77 -7.29
CA GLU A 42 -15.37 5.74 -6.04
C GLU A 42 -16.39 4.60 -5.99
N ASN A 43 -17.16 4.41 -7.08
CA ASN A 43 -18.18 3.38 -7.15
C ASN A 43 -17.61 1.96 -7.09
N GLU A 44 -16.44 1.73 -7.70
CA GLU A 44 -15.79 0.43 -7.67
C GLU A 44 -15.23 0.12 -6.27
N PHE A 45 -14.60 1.10 -5.61
CA PHE A 45 -14.15 0.95 -4.22
C PHE A 45 -15.34 0.65 -3.29
N ARG A 46 -16.41 1.45 -3.34
CA ARG A 46 -17.65 1.20 -2.55
C ARG A 46 -18.24 -0.18 -2.79
N SER A 47 -18.25 -0.66 -4.04
CA SER A 47 -18.80 -1.98 -4.37
C SER A 47 -18.00 -3.16 -3.79
N HIS A 48 -16.74 -2.92 -3.40
CA HIS A 48 -15.90 -3.89 -2.71
C HIS A 48 -15.82 -3.65 -1.19
N GLY A 49 -16.63 -2.72 -0.66
CA GLY A 49 -16.64 -2.37 0.77
C GLY A 49 -15.41 -1.59 1.21
N LEU A 50 -14.72 -0.91 0.28
CA LEU A 50 -13.52 -0.15 0.54
C LEU A 50 -13.82 1.34 0.71
N THR A 51 -13.02 2.02 1.53
CA THR A 51 -13.11 3.48 1.71
C THR A 51 -12.70 4.19 0.41
N PRO A 52 -13.61 4.95 -0.23
CA PRO A 52 -13.28 5.67 -1.47
C PRO A 52 -12.76 7.08 -1.21
N ARG A 53 -12.71 7.52 0.04
CA ARG A 53 -12.24 8.86 0.39
C ARG A 53 -10.78 9.01 0.01
N ILE A 54 -10.43 10.12 -0.63
CA ILE A 54 -9.06 10.57 -0.85
C ILE A 54 -8.96 11.95 -0.19
N ALA A 55 -8.25 12.03 0.93
CA ALA A 55 -8.01 13.28 1.65
C ALA A 55 -6.75 13.98 1.15
N GLN A 56 -5.71 13.20 0.84
CA GLN A 56 -4.46 13.71 0.28
C GLN A 56 -3.74 12.67 -0.58
N CYS A 57 -2.93 13.16 -1.52
CA CYS A 57 -2.04 12.34 -2.34
C CYS A 57 -0.60 12.77 -2.10
N ASN A 58 0.30 11.81 -1.99
CA ASN A 58 1.72 12.04 -1.76
C ASN A 58 2.58 11.28 -2.76
N ILE A 59 3.79 11.77 -3.00
CA ILE A 59 4.82 11.09 -3.78
C ILE A 59 6.04 10.91 -2.91
N SER A 60 6.63 9.71 -2.97
CA SER A 60 7.93 9.41 -2.38
C SER A 60 8.90 9.01 -3.48
N PHE A 61 9.99 9.76 -3.64
CA PHE A 61 11.08 9.41 -4.53
C PHE A 61 12.24 8.81 -3.75
N ASN A 62 12.80 7.71 -4.27
CA ASN A 62 13.85 6.94 -3.62
C ASN A 62 15.02 6.75 -4.60
N GLU A 63 16.14 7.42 -4.32
CA GLU A 63 17.32 7.45 -5.21
C GLU A 63 17.93 6.07 -5.44
N ARG A 64 17.95 5.22 -4.40
CA ARG A 64 18.70 3.98 -4.40
C ARG A 64 17.86 2.76 -4.11
N ARG A 65 18.17 1.68 -4.80
CA ARG A 65 17.71 0.34 -4.48
C ARG A 65 18.09 -0.04 -3.04
N GLY A 66 17.20 -0.78 -2.37
CA GLY A 66 17.39 -1.17 -0.97
C GLY A 66 17.02 -0.07 0.01
N THR A 67 16.28 0.97 -0.43
CA THR A 67 15.68 1.95 0.46
C THR A 67 14.40 1.37 1.07
N LEU A 68 14.36 1.30 2.40
CA LEU A 68 13.18 0.89 3.17
C LEU A 68 12.51 2.12 3.80
N ARG A 69 11.19 2.18 3.69
CA ARG A 69 10.33 3.11 4.44
C ARG A 69 9.24 2.33 5.12
N GLY A 70 9.11 2.48 6.42
CA GLY A 70 8.06 1.79 7.16
C GLY A 70 8.55 1.07 8.40
N VAL A 71 7.68 0.36 9.03
CA VAL A 71 6.29 0.03 8.70
C VAL A 71 5.37 0.98 9.46
N HIS A 72 4.61 1.83 8.77
CA HIS A 72 3.92 2.98 9.35
C HIS A 72 2.40 2.85 9.33
N TYR A 73 1.75 3.40 10.37
CA TYR A 73 0.30 3.56 10.47
C TYR A 73 -0.04 4.79 11.31
N GLN A 74 -1.30 5.22 11.29
CA GLN A 74 -1.82 6.19 12.25
C GLN A 74 -2.74 5.48 13.25
N SER A 75 -2.58 5.86 14.53
CA SER A 75 -3.44 5.36 15.61
C SER A 75 -4.84 5.99 15.56
N PRO A 76 -5.87 5.33 16.14
CA PRO A 76 -7.18 5.94 16.28
C PRO A 76 -7.11 7.32 16.98
N PRO A 77 -8.00 8.26 16.65
CA PRO A 77 -9.09 8.16 15.67
C PRO A 77 -8.68 8.49 14.22
N TRP A 78 -7.39 8.67 13.94
CA TRP A 78 -6.85 9.19 12.67
C TRP A 78 -6.31 8.09 11.74
N GLN A 79 -6.89 6.88 11.83
CA GLN A 79 -6.50 5.78 10.97
C GLN A 79 -6.75 6.10 9.50
N GLU A 80 -5.86 5.69 8.63
CA GLU A 80 -5.99 5.90 7.19
C GLU A 80 -5.98 4.59 6.42
N ALA A 81 -6.78 4.53 5.36
CA ALA A 81 -6.58 3.59 4.27
C ALA A 81 -5.64 4.20 3.22
N LYS A 82 -4.89 3.35 2.53
CA LYS A 82 -3.93 3.76 1.50
C LYS A 82 -4.16 2.99 0.21
N VAL A 83 -4.01 3.67 -0.93
CA VAL A 83 -3.77 3.02 -2.22
C VAL A 83 -2.34 3.35 -2.64
N VAL A 84 -1.51 2.34 -2.81
CA VAL A 84 -0.08 2.49 -3.11
C VAL A 84 0.20 2.03 -4.52
N ARG A 85 0.95 2.83 -5.30
CA ARG A 85 1.37 2.53 -6.67
C ARG A 85 2.84 2.85 -6.87
N CYS A 86 3.51 2.03 -7.67
CA CYS A 86 4.83 2.35 -8.18
C CYS A 86 4.68 3.03 -9.55
N THR A 87 5.11 4.28 -9.68
CA THR A 87 5.02 5.08 -10.91
C THR A 87 6.32 5.05 -11.72
N LYS A 88 7.46 4.75 -11.06
CA LYS A 88 8.77 4.54 -11.68
C LYS A 88 9.56 3.49 -10.90
N GLY A 89 10.26 2.60 -11.60
CA GLY A 89 11.03 1.53 -10.98
C GLY A 89 10.17 0.39 -10.45
N SER A 90 10.61 -0.23 -9.35
CA SER A 90 9.90 -1.31 -8.67
C SER A 90 10.18 -1.35 -7.17
N LEU A 91 9.23 -1.87 -6.42
CA LEU A 91 9.30 -2.03 -4.97
C LEU A 91 8.57 -3.29 -4.51
N TYR A 92 8.96 -3.78 -3.35
CA TYR A 92 8.25 -4.81 -2.59
C TYR A 92 7.43 -4.12 -1.53
N ASP A 93 6.11 -4.16 -1.66
CA ASP A 93 5.13 -3.44 -0.85
C ASP A 93 4.51 -4.38 0.17
N VAL A 94 4.46 -3.97 1.44
CA VAL A 94 4.04 -4.79 2.57
C VAL A 94 2.87 -4.15 3.30
N ALA A 95 1.80 -4.90 3.49
CA ALA A 95 0.70 -4.60 4.40
C ALA A 95 0.75 -5.54 5.60
N LEU A 96 0.82 -5.01 6.81
CA LEU A 96 0.86 -5.73 8.07
C LEU A 96 -0.44 -5.47 8.85
N ASP A 97 -1.15 -6.52 9.22
CA ASP A 97 -2.39 -6.41 9.98
C ASP A 97 -2.11 -6.19 11.47
N LEU A 98 -2.46 -5.00 11.97
CA LEU A 98 -2.34 -4.64 13.39
C LEU A 98 -3.69 -4.50 14.09
N ARG A 99 -4.78 -4.95 13.47
CA ARG A 99 -6.14 -4.92 14.06
C ARG A 99 -6.30 -6.07 15.05
N PRO A 100 -6.47 -5.78 16.36
CA PRO A 100 -6.49 -6.82 17.40
C PRO A 100 -7.57 -7.91 17.20
N ASP A 101 -8.73 -7.51 16.66
CA ASP A 101 -9.87 -8.42 16.45
C ASP A 101 -9.85 -9.12 15.08
N SER A 102 -8.78 -8.92 14.29
CA SER A 102 -8.65 -9.55 12.98
C SER A 102 -8.19 -11.01 13.12
N PRO A 103 -8.75 -11.95 12.35
CA PRO A 103 -8.27 -13.32 12.30
C PRO A 103 -6.83 -13.43 11.75
N THR A 104 -6.34 -12.37 11.14
CA THR A 104 -4.98 -12.28 10.58
C THR A 104 -4.10 -11.28 11.36
N TYR A 105 -4.47 -11.00 12.62
CA TYR A 105 -3.67 -10.14 13.48
C TYR A 105 -2.20 -10.56 13.48
N ARG A 106 -1.29 -9.62 13.25
CA ARG A 106 0.17 -9.80 13.13
C ARG A 106 0.64 -10.58 11.90
N GLN A 107 -0.28 -10.96 10.99
CA GLN A 107 0.11 -11.49 9.69
C GLN A 107 0.35 -10.35 8.68
N TRP A 108 1.14 -10.63 7.66
CA TRP A 108 1.42 -9.68 6.61
C TRP A 108 1.21 -10.29 5.22
N PHE A 109 0.97 -9.40 4.27
CA PHE A 109 0.90 -9.71 2.84
C PHE A 109 1.86 -8.78 2.10
N ALA A 110 2.48 -9.28 1.05
CA ALA A 110 3.34 -8.46 0.22
C ALA A 110 3.14 -8.71 -1.27
N LEU A 111 3.42 -7.67 -2.05
CA LEU A 111 3.28 -7.67 -3.49
C LEU A 111 4.37 -6.82 -4.14
N THR A 112 4.96 -7.30 -5.23
CA THR A 112 5.82 -6.44 -6.05
C THR A 112 4.96 -5.48 -6.88
N LEU A 113 5.16 -4.19 -6.65
CA LEU A 113 4.60 -3.10 -7.46
C LEU A 113 5.69 -2.53 -8.36
N SER A 114 5.34 -2.23 -9.60
CA SER A 114 6.30 -1.62 -10.55
C SER A 114 5.57 -0.74 -11.58
N ALA A 115 6.32 0.20 -12.16
CA ALA A 115 5.82 0.98 -13.30
C ALA A 115 5.41 0.07 -14.48
N ALA A 116 6.03 -1.10 -14.61
CA ALA A 116 5.72 -2.06 -15.67
C ALA A 116 4.41 -2.81 -15.43
N ASN A 117 4.18 -3.33 -14.19
CA ASN A 117 2.98 -4.11 -13.89
C ASN A 117 1.75 -3.25 -13.57
N ARG A 118 1.95 -1.97 -13.20
CA ARG A 118 0.89 -0.97 -12.93
C ARG A 118 -0.12 -1.41 -11.87
N ARG A 119 0.24 -2.38 -11.05
CA ARG A 119 -0.57 -2.83 -9.92
C ARG A 119 -0.61 -1.78 -8.82
N ALA A 120 -1.62 -1.88 -7.97
CA ALA A 120 -1.69 -1.15 -6.72
C ALA A 120 -1.99 -2.10 -5.57
N LEU A 121 -1.64 -1.67 -4.37
CA LEU A 121 -2.06 -2.32 -3.14
C LEU A 121 -3.01 -1.37 -2.39
N TYR A 122 -4.22 -1.84 -2.08
CA TYR A 122 -5.11 -1.18 -1.13
C TYR A 122 -4.88 -1.77 0.25
N ILE A 123 -4.60 -0.90 1.20
CA ILE A 123 -4.29 -1.22 2.60
C ILE A 123 -5.34 -0.52 3.46
N PRO A 124 -6.19 -1.26 4.21
CA PRO A 124 -7.25 -0.67 5.01
C PRO A 124 -6.73 -0.03 6.29
N GLU A 125 -7.58 0.74 6.93
CA GLU A 125 -7.39 1.30 8.27
C GLU A 125 -7.03 0.20 9.27
N GLY A 126 -6.11 0.51 10.20
CA GLY A 126 -5.60 -0.43 11.19
C GLY A 126 -4.53 -1.41 10.69
N CYS A 127 -4.20 -1.36 9.40
CA CYS A 127 -3.02 -2.05 8.87
C CYS A 127 -1.84 -1.07 8.77
N ALA A 128 -0.63 -1.56 9.07
CA ALA A 128 0.60 -0.82 8.85
C ALA A 128 1.16 -1.09 7.45
N HIS A 129 1.89 -0.13 6.90
CA HIS A 129 2.43 -0.15 5.56
C HIS A 129 3.93 0.14 5.55
N GLY A 130 4.67 -0.60 4.75
CA GLY A 130 6.08 -0.33 4.46
C GLY A 130 6.49 -0.93 3.12
N PHE A 131 7.61 -0.46 2.57
CA PHE A 131 8.13 -1.01 1.33
C PHE A 131 9.66 -1.01 1.29
N LEU A 132 10.19 -1.85 0.41
CA LEU A 132 11.61 -1.91 0.05
C LEU A 132 11.75 -1.69 -1.46
N THR A 133 12.57 -0.72 -1.88
CA THR A 133 12.83 -0.50 -3.31
C THR A 133 13.70 -1.59 -3.90
N LEU A 134 13.33 -2.07 -5.10
CA LEU A 134 14.03 -3.12 -5.84
C LEU A 134 14.88 -2.57 -6.96
N GLU A 135 14.69 -1.30 -7.31
CA GLU A 135 15.44 -0.57 -8.34
C GLU A 135 15.87 0.81 -7.82
N ASP A 136 16.88 1.39 -8.45
CA ASP A 136 17.25 2.80 -8.25
C ASP A 136 16.15 3.71 -8.82
N GLN A 137 16.07 4.95 -8.33
CA GLN A 137 15.12 5.97 -8.77
C GLN A 137 13.65 5.50 -8.77
N THR A 138 13.27 4.76 -7.73
CA THR A 138 11.89 4.27 -7.56
C THR A 138 10.99 5.36 -7.02
N GLU A 139 9.88 5.62 -7.71
CA GLU A 139 8.85 6.57 -7.30
C GLU A 139 7.57 5.85 -6.91
N VAL A 140 7.00 6.27 -5.78
CA VAL A 140 5.80 5.68 -5.18
C VAL A 140 4.76 6.77 -4.98
N SER A 141 3.56 6.56 -5.48
CA SER A 141 2.39 7.41 -5.27
C SER A 141 1.46 6.77 -4.24
N TYR A 142 0.90 7.60 -3.37
CA TYR A 142 -0.06 7.20 -2.33
C TYR A 142 -1.31 8.06 -2.42
N GLU A 143 -2.47 7.43 -2.43
CA GLU A 143 -3.75 8.07 -2.14
C GLU A 143 -4.13 7.69 -0.71
N MET A 144 -4.37 8.69 0.15
CA MET A 144 -4.61 8.53 1.59
C MET A 144 -6.05 8.92 1.92
N SER A 145 -6.75 8.10 2.70
CA SER A 145 -8.14 8.40 3.10
C SER A 145 -8.26 9.41 4.24
N GLU A 146 -7.16 9.68 4.96
CA GLU A 146 -7.12 10.66 6.05
C GLU A 146 -5.91 11.58 5.91
N PHE A 147 -5.98 12.75 6.54
CA PHE A 147 -4.84 13.66 6.65
C PHE A 147 -3.75 13.08 7.54
N TYR A 148 -2.53 13.54 7.32
CA TYR A 148 -1.43 13.18 8.21
C TYR A 148 -1.53 13.93 9.53
N HIS A 149 -1.58 13.17 10.63
CA HIS A 149 -1.60 13.65 11.99
C HIS A 149 -0.29 13.23 12.69
N PRO A 150 0.68 14.14 12.88
CA PRO A 150 1.97 13.81 13.47
C PRO A 150 1.87 13.13 14.83
N GLU A 151 0.89 13.55 15.65
CA GLU A 151 0.63 13.01 16.99
C GLU A 151 0.06 11.57 16.96
N ALA A 152 -0.55 11.18 15.86
CA ALA A 152 -1.09 9.83 15.65
C ALA A 152 -0.14 8.92 14.87
N GLY A 153 0.92 9.49 14.28
CA GLY A 153 1.88 8.72 13.50
C GLY A 153 2.64 7.70 14.35
N ARG A 154 2.54 6.43 13.98
CA ARG A 154 3.16 5.27 14.64
C ARG A 154 3.91 4.43 13.63
N GLY A 155 4.74 3.52 14.15
CA GLY A 155 5.40 2.52 13.35
C GLY A 155 5.81 1.32 14.18
N VAL A 156 6.11 0.24 13.48
CA VAL A 156 6.74 -0.95 14.04
C VAL A 156 8.06 -1.19 13.32
N ARG A 157 9.01 -1.84 13.99
CA ARG A 157 10.32 -2.07 13.39
C ARG A 157 10.22 -3.06 12.24
N TRP A 158 10.86 -2.74 11.14
CA TRP A 158 10.81 -3.46 9.87
C TRP A 158 11.27 -4.93 9.96
N ASN A 159 12.16 -5.25 10.90
CA ASN A 159 12.72 -6.58 11.15
C ASN A 159 12.31 -7.14 12.50
N ASP A 160 11.21 -6.68 13.06
CA ASP A 160 10.71 -7.17 14.32
C ASP A 160 10.34 -8.65 14.23
N PRO A 161 10.91 -9.53 15.11
CA PRO A 161 10.62 -10.96 15.11
C PRO A 161 9.16 -11.29 15.37
N ALA A 162 8.41 -10.38 16.01
CA ALA A 162 6.99 -10.57 16.27
C ALA A 162 6.16 -10.72 14.99
N PHE A 163 6.64 -10.19 13.86
CA PHE A 163 5.94 -10.22 12.57
C PHE A 163 6.64 -11.13 11.54
N GLY A 164 7.96 -11.31 11.65
CA GLY A 164 8.72 -12.16 10.75
C GLY A 164 8.61 -11.76 9.26
N ILE A 165 8.56 -10.46 8.96
CA ILE A 165 8.49 -9.97 7.58
C ILE A 165 9.76 -10.38 6.84
N VAL A 166 9.58 -11.10 5.72
CA VAL A 166 10.69 -11.52 4.85
C VAL A 166 10.85 -10.50 3.72
N TRP A 167 11.95 -9.76 3.77
CA TRP A 167 12.30 -8.81 2.73
C TRP A 167 13.11 -9.49 1.63
N PRO A 168 12.82 -9.24 0.32
CA PRO A 168 13.43 -9.97 -0.78
C PRO A 168 14.86 -9.54 -1.12
N ALA A 169 15.35 -8.47 -0.48
CA ALA A 169 16.69 -7.93 -0.67
C ALA A 169 17.21 -7.26 0.61
N GLU A 170 18.51 -6.98 0.62
CA GLU A 170 19.16 -6.27 1.72
C GLU A 170 18.61 -4.83 1.86
N VAL A 171 18.32 -4.44 3.10
CA VAL A 171 17.99 -3.05 3.46
C VAL A 171 19.28 -2.26 3.60
N LYS A 172 19.52 -1.33 2.67
CA LYS A 172 20.75 -0.51 2.61
C LYS A 172 20.54 0.89 3.17
N ILE A 173 19.37 1.45 2.95
CA ILE A 173 19.02 2.80 3.35
C ILE A 173 17.70 2.76 4.13
N ILE A 174 17.71 3.32 5.32
CA ILE A 174 16.55 3.42 6.20
C ILE A 174 16.73 4.64 7.10
N SER A 175 15.67 5.36 7.41
CA SER A 175 15.72 6.49 8.33
C SER A 175 16.04 6.05 9.76
N ASP A 176 16.65 6.93 10.55
CA ASP A 176 16.92 6.66 11.96
C ASP A 176 15.63 6.40 12.74
N ARG A 177 14.55 7.10 12.40
CA ARG A 177 13.23 6.88 12.96
C ARG A 177 12.76 5.45 12.73
N ASP A 178 12.79 4.97 11.48
CA ASP A 178 12.29 3.64 11.11
C ASP A 178 13.15 2.51 11.69
N ARG A 179 14.44 2.79 11.87
CA ARG A 179 15.41 1.87 12.48
C ARG A 179 15.20 1.75 13.99
N SER A 180 14.77 2.81 14.65
CA SER A 180 14.74 2.94 16.12
C SER A 180 13.41 2.55 16.75
N TYR A 181 12.40 2.11 15.98
CA TYR A 181 11.17 1.61 16.60
C TYR A 181 11.48 0.46 17.57
N PRO A 182 10.89 0.47 18.77
CA PRO A 182 11.05 -0.62 19.73
C PRO A 182 10.44 -1.92 19.21
N ASP A 183 10.81 -3.02 19.82
CA ASP A 183 10.14 -4.30 19.58
C ASP A 183 8.66 -4.20 19.93
N PHE A 184 7.86 -4.84 19.10
CA PHE A 184 6.42 -4.86 19.32
C PHE A 184 6.08 -5.68 20.57
N VAL A 185 5.41 -5.03 21.51
CA VAL A 185 4.85 -5.66 22.69
C VAL A 185 3.34 -5.74 22.48
N SER A 186 2.78 -6.96 22.43
CA SER A 186 1.32 -7.11 22.41
C SER A 186 0.74 -6.58 23.73
N LEU A 187 -0.22 -5.68 23.62
CA LEU A 187 -1.02 -5.21 24.75
C LEU A 187 -1.92 -6.32 25.26
#